data_2a4f116c594982cded5e5783e01bb7dd
#
_entry.id   2a4f116c594982cded5e5783e01bb7dd
#
_cell.length_a   1.000
_cell.length_b   1.000
_cell.length_c   1.000
_cell.angle_alpha   90.00
_cell.angle_beta   90.00
_cell.angle_gamma   90.00
#
_symmetry.space_group_name_H-M   'P 1'
#
loop_
_entity.id
_entity.type
_entity.pdbx_description
1 polymer ?
#
loop_
_entity_poly.entity_id
_entity_poly.type
_entity_poly.pdbx_seq_one_letter_code
_entity_poly.pdbx_strand_id
1 'polypeptide(L)' 'MQTSRAKRLVRMLERLLKQDHLYTDEQIKTMKKQLRVVKEELAAFESKNSKGFGK' A
#
# COMPACT_ATOMS: atom_id res chain seq x y z
N MET A 1 3.91 13.60 -5.06
CA MET A 1 3.71 12.19 -5.19
C MET A 1 2.42 11.84 -5.90
N GLN A 2 2.43 10.79 -6.65
CA GLN A 2 1.26 10.43 -7.42
C GLN A 2 0.53 9.26 -6.79
N THR A 3 -0.73 9.47 -6.54
CA THR A 3 -1.54 8.45 -5.90
C THR A 3 -1.72 7.22 -6.78
N SER A 4 -1.75 7.41 -8.09
CA SER A 4 -1.90 6.27 -8.99
C SER A 4 -0.72 5.31 -8.85
N ARG A 5 0.47 5.85 -8.65
CA ARG A 5 1.63 5.03 -8.46
C ARG A 5 1.55 4.27 -7.16
N ALA A 6 1.12 4.95 -6.12
CA ALA A 6 0.99 4.32 -4.82
C ALA A 6 -0.06 3.23 -4.85
N LYS A 7 -1.16 3.48 -5.52
CA LYS A 7 -2.22 2.48 -5.64
C LYS A 7 -1.73 1.25 -6.41
N ARG A 8 -0.96 1.49 -7.43
CA ARG A 8 -0.41 0.40 -8.20
C ARG A 8 0.55 -0.43 -7.35
N LEU A 9 1.35 0.24 -6.55
CA LEU A 9 2.28 -0.44 -5.66
C LEU A 9 1.54 -1.28 -4.63
N VAL A 10 0.46 -0.75 -4.09
CA VAL A 10 -0.34 -1.49 -3.14
C VAL A 10 -0.87 -2.77 -3.78
N ARG A 11 -1.40 -2.67 -4.97
CA ARG A 11 -1.92 -3.83 -5.67
C ARG A 11 -0.84 -4.87 -5.89
N MET A 12 0.32 -4.40 -6.31
CA MET A 12 1.42 -5.31 -6.57
C MET A 12 1.82 -6.05 -5.30
N LEU A 13 1.95 -5.33 -4.20
CA LEU A 13 2.33 -5.94 -2.95
C LEU A 13 1.29 -6.94 -2.46
N GLU A 14 0.01 -6.58 -2.61
CA GLU A 14 -1.04 -7.50 -2.21
C GLU A 14 -1.01 -8.77 -3.05
N ARG A 15 -0.72 -8.62 -4.30
CA ARG A 15 -0.62 -9.77 -5.19
C ARG A 15 0.52 -10.67 -4.77
N LEU A 16 1.67 -10.08 -4.48
CA LEU A 16 2.81 -10.85 -4.04
C LEU A 16 2.54 -11.57 -2.73
N LEU A 17 1.82 -10.92 -1.84
CA LEU A 17 1.51 -11.52 -0.56
C LEU A 17 0.56 -12.71 -0.69
N LYS A 18 -0.22 -12.74 -1.73
CA LYS A 18 -1.09 -13.88 -1.98
C LYS A 18 -0.29 -15.11 -2.36
N GLN A 19 0.90 -14.89 -2.87
CA GLN A 19 1.78 -16.00 -3.23
C GLN A 19 2.89 -16.15 -2.20
N ASP A 20 2.52 -16.05 -0.95
CA ASP A 20 3.49 -16.04 0.13
C ASP A 20 4.29 -17.34 0.20
N HIS A 21 3.78 -18.43 -0.32
CA HIS A 21 4.52 -19.68 -0.30
C HIS A 21 5.78 -19.61 -1.16
N LEU A 22 5.90 -18.60 -2.01
CA LEU A 22 7.07 -18.44 -2.86
C LEU A 22 8.16 -17.59 -2.19
N TYR A 23 7.89 -17.05 -1.02
CA TYR A 23 8.80 -16.12 -0.38
C TYR A 23 9.14 -16.57 1.02
N THR A 24 10.27 -16.07 1.51
CA THR A 24 10.67 -16.37 2.88
C THR A 24 9.89 -15.50 3.86
N ASP A 25 9.94 -15.90 5.12
CA ASP A 25 9.26 -15.15 6.17
C ASP A 25 9.75 -13.71 6.22
N GLU A 26 11.05 -13.53 6.05
CA GLU A 26 11.62 -12.18 6.08
C GLU A 26 11.08 -11.35 4.94
N GLN A 27 10.98 -11.95 3.77
CA GLN A 27 10.46 -11.23 2.62
C GLN A 27 8.99 -10.86 2.82
N ILE A 28 8.24 -11.79 3.37
CA ILE A 28 6.83 -11.53 3.65
C ILE A 28 6.68 -10.38 4.65
N LYS A 29 7.49 -10.40 5.68
CA LYS A 29 7.45 -9.34 6.68
C LYS A 29 7.76 -7.98 6.05
N THR A 30 8.78 -7.94 5.21
CA THR A 30 9.16 -6.69 4.56
C THR A 30 8.04 -6.19 3.66
N MET A 31 7.44 -7.09 2.90
CA MET A 31 6.36 -6.69 2.01
C MET A 31 5.14 -6.17 2.77
N LYS A 32 4.81 -6.84 3.87
CA LYS A 32 3.70 -6.38 4.68
C LYS A 32 3.96 -5.01 5.26
N LYS A 33 5.18 -4.79 5.70
CA LYS A 33 5.56 -3.52 6.26
C LYS A 33 5.47 -2.42 5.22
N GLN A 34 5.98 -2.67 4.04
CA GLN A 34 5.92 -1.68 2.97
C GLN A 34 4.49 -1.42 2.55
N LEU A 35 3.70 -2.45 2.48
CA LEU A 35 2.30 -2.28 2.13
C LEU A 35 1.60 -1.37 3.11
N ARG A 36 1.87 -1.59 4.39
CA ARG A 36 1.26 -0.77 5.42
C ARG A 36 1.68 0.68 5.29
N VAL A 37 2.98 0.91 5.08
CA VAL A 37 3.49 2.28 4.96
C VAL A 37 2.86 2.99 3.77
N VAL A 38 2.81 2.31 2.64
CA VAL A 38 2.24 2.92 1.45
C VAL A 38 0.76 3.22 1.65
N LYS A 39 0.04 2.31 2.26
CA LYS A 39 -1.38 2.53 2.52
C LYS A 39 -1.60 3.72 3.45
N GLU A 40 -0.76 3.85 4.45
CA GLU A 40 -0.89 4.95 5.38
C GLU A 40 -0.61 6.28 4.69
N GLU A 41 0.40 6.32 3.86
CA GLU A 41 0.70 7.53 3.12
C GLU A 41 -0.40 7.87 2.13
N LEU A 42 -0.93 6.86 1.51
CA LEU A 42 -2.02 7.06 0.57
C LEU A 42 -3.26 7.60 1.28
N ALA A 43 -3.57 7.04 2.41
CA ALA A 43 -4.72 7.48 3.18
C ALA A 43 -4.54 8.92 3.66
N ALA A 44 -3.33 9.26 4.09
CA ALA A 44 -3.05 10.61 4.54
C ALA A 44 -3.20 11.59 3.38
N PHE A 45 -2.70 11.21 2.23
CA PHE A 45 -2.78 12.07 1.07
C PHE A 45 -4.23 12.28 0.64
N GLU A 46 -4.99 11.21 0.58
CA GLU A 46 -6.38 11.29 0.17
C GLU A 46 -7.22 12.07 1.19
N SER A 47 -6.89 11.90 2.44
CA SER A 47 -7.59 12.63 3.48
C SER A 47 -7.39 14.13 3.31
N LYS A 48 -6.17 14.52 2.97
CA LYS A 48 -5.88 15.92 2.73
C LYS A 48 -6.66 16.47 1.56
N ASN A 49 -6.71 15.70 0.50
CA ASN A 49 -7.29 16.20 -0.74
C ASN A 49 -8.80 16.11 -0.77
N SER A 50 -9.36 15.29 0.07
CA SER A 50 -10.79 15.06 0.02
C SER A 50 -11.52 15.72 1.17
N LYS A 51 -10.91 16.66 1.80
CA LYS A 51 -11.55 17.28 2.94
C LYS A 51 -12.87 17.91 2.60
N GLY A 52 -12.99 18.46 1.42
CA GLY A 52 -14.25 19.06 1.01
C GLY A 52 -15.22 18.02 0.55
N PHE A 53 -14.79 16.87 0.45
CA PHE A 53 -15.55 15.83 -0.14
C PHE A 53 -16.41 15.09 0.87
N GLY A 54 -16.17 15.08 1.90
CA GLY A 54 -17.03 14.47 2.81
C GLY A 54 -17.87 15.45 3.47
N LYS A 55 -17.75 15.54 3.32
CA LYS A 55 -18.35 15.92 4.03
C LYS A 55 -18.75 16.35 4.09
#